data_7042ef005b465bc3bce978a4b0ad1f3f
#
_entry.id   7042ef005b465bc3bce978a4b0ad1f3f
#
_cell.length_a   1.000
_cell.length_b   1.000
_cell.length_c   1.000
_cell.angle_alpha   90.00
_cell.angle_beta   90.00
_cell.angle_gamma   90.00
#
_symmetry.space_group_name_H-M   'P 1'
#
loop_
_entity.id
_entity.type
_entity.pdbx_description
1 polymer ?
#
loop_
_entity_poly.entity_id
_entity_poly.type
_entity_poly.pdbx_seq_one_letter_code
_entity_poly.pdbx_strand_id
1 'polypeptide(L)'
;MPPGMFQDCRGQSDLLMVRQAHRLLRMSGAETAPPEDGLSLAKARLEGQAQPESKSDRTMPAKPPLTLLIAAPRGFCAGVDRAIRIVELALERFGPPVYVRHEIVHNKFVVDSLKAKGAVFVPELDQVPDGVPVVFSAHGVPKAVPAKAEQRGLEFFDATCPLVSKVHRQAERLVENDRHILFIGHSGHPEVIGTFGQVPEGRMTLIESVEDALGVEPADPDALAYLTQTTLSVDDTAEIVAVLERRFPGIRGPKGEDICYATSNRQAAVKDIARACEAMLVIGSPKSSNSVRLVEVAEREGTRARLIGRADEIDLGWLEGVSTLGITAGASAPETLVREVVDFLAARFEVTEREGQGVVERMVFKLPRGLEAA
;
A
#
# COMPACT_ATOMS: atom_id res chain seq x y z
N MET A 1 0.89 32.30 -48.04
CA MET A 1 0.29 31.09 -48.71
C MET A 1 -0.10 30.13 -47.62
N PRO A 2 -1.22 29.41 -47.75
CA PRO A 2 -2.24 29.33 -46.69
C PRO A 2 -2.09 28.10 -45.77
N PRO A 3 -2.89 28.05 -44.66
CA PRO A 3 -2.92 26.96 -43.69
C PRO A 3 -3.86 25.81 -44.13
N GLY A 4 -3.53 24.60 -43.85
CA GLY A 4 -4.29 23.41 -44.17
C GLY A 4 -4.49 22.46 -43.00
N MET A 5 -5.73 22.40 -42.55
CA MET A 5 -6.52 21.28 -42.06
C MET A 5 -5.92 20.28 -41.04
N PHE A 6 -6.28 20.48 -39.79
CA PHE A 6 -6.46 19.39 -38.83
C PHE A 6 -7.92 18.91 -38.88
N GLN A 7 -8.12 17.69 -39.26
CA GLN A 7 -9.39 16.99 -39.19
C GLN A 7 -9.52 16.25 -37.87
N ASP A 8 -10.60 16.58 -37.21
CA ASP A 8 -11.16 16.05 -35.98
C ASP A 8 -11.57 14.58 -36.14
N CYS A 9 -11.07 13.69 -35.27
CA CYS A 9 -11.57 12.34 -35.07
C CYS A 9 -12.00 12.18 -33.62
N ARG A 10 -13.13 12.77 -33.26
CA ARG A 10 -13.91 12.41 -32.09
C ARG A 10 -15.13 11.61 -32.48
N GLY A 11 -15.33 10.50 -31.76
CA GLY A 11 -16.66 9.94 -31.55
C GLY A 11 -16.98 8.72 -32.37
N GLN A 12 -16.89 7.56 -31.75
CA GLN A 12 -17.81 6.42 -31.85
C GLN A 12 -17.23 5.20 -31.11
N SER A 13 -17.45 5.09 -29.82
CA SER A 13 -17.27 3.82 -29.06
C SER A 13 -17.92 3.82 -27.67
N ASP A 14 -18.97 4.60 -27.41
CA ASP A 14 -19.66 4.60 -26.12
C ASP A 14 -21.17 4.49 -26.20
N LEU A 15 -21.70 3.56 -27.01
CA LEU A 15 -23.16 3.36 -27.08
C LEU A 15 -23.61 1.90 -27.22
N LEU A 16 -22.83 0.92 -26.73
CA LEU A 16 -23.23 -0.51 -26.86
C LEU A 16 -23.22 -1.33 -25.57
N MET A 17 -23.08 -0.73 -24.39
CA MET A 17 -23.04 -1.46 -23.10
C MET A 17 -24.19 -1.14 -22.12
N VAL A 18 -25.26 -0.45 -22.54
CA VAL A 18 -26.38 -0.10 -21.65
C VAL A 18 -27.72 -0.74 -22.06
N ARG A 19 -27.77 -1.72 -22.96
CA ARG A 19 -29.04 -2.34 -23.43
C ARG A 19 -29.21 -3.83 -23.10
N GLN A 20 -28.57 -4.39 -22.09
CA GLN A 20 -28.74 -5.82 -21.73
C GLN A 20 -29.17 -6.12 -20.29
N ALA A 21 -29.51 -5.13 -19.48
CA ALA A 21 -29.90 -5.31 -18.08
C ALA A 21 -31.41 -5.08 -17.78
N HIS A 22 -32.29 -5.03 -18.77
CA HIS A 22 -33.73 -4.76 -18.54
C HIS A 22 -34.69 -5.77 -19.20
N ARG A 23 -34.36 -7.09 -19.16
CA ARG A 23 -35.31 -8.08 -19.74
C ARG A 23 -35.37 -9.43 -18.99
N LEU A 24 -35.43 -9.43 -17.67
CA LEU A 24 -35.75 -10.66 -16.89
C LEU A 24 -36.42 -10.30 -15.55
N LEU A 25 -37.55 -9.62 -15.61
CA LEU A 25 -38.47 -9.42 -14.45
C LEU A 25 -39.89 -9.11 -14.96
N ARG A 26 -40.55 -10.13 -15.49
CA ARG A 26 -42.03 -10.22 -15.57
C ARG A 26 -42.40 -11.61 -16.07
N MET A 27 -43.27 -12.25 -15.30
CA MET A 27 -44.04 -13.51 -15.41
C MET A 27 -43.59 -14.47 -14.30
N SER A 28 -44.35 -14.81 -13.32
CA SER A 28 -45.76 -15.10 -13.28
C SER A 28 -46.26 -15.06 -11.83
N GLY A 29 -47.40 -14.39 -11.60
CA GLY A 29 -48.22 -14.61 -10.42
C GLY A 29 -49.25 -15.70 -10.71
N ALA A 30 -49.62 -16.43 -9.68
CA ALA A 30 -50.99 -16.99 -9.49
C ALA A 30 -51.12 -17.51 -8.08
N GLU A 31 -52.05 -16.90 -7.34
CA GLU A 31 -52.64 -17.42 -6.11
C GLU A 31 -53.39 -18.73 -6.35
N THR A 32 -53.45 -19.59 -5.33
CA THR A 32 -54.74 -20.08 -4.76
C THR A 32 -54.46 -21.00 -3.57
N ALA A 33 -55.11 -20.75 -2.45
CA ALA A 33 -55.26 -21.65 -1.29
C ALA A 33 -56.70 -22.23 -1.27
N PRO A 34 -57.14 -22.98 -0.22
CA PRO A 34 -57.13 -24.43 -0.15
C PRO A 34 -58.57 -25.01 -0.24
N PRO A 35 -58.81 -26.29 0.06
CA PRO A 35 -59.77 -26.60 1.12
C PRO A 35 -59.37 -27.80 2.04
N GLU A 36 -59.85 -27.70 3.25
CA GLU A 36 -59.95 -28.73 4.27
C GLU A 36 -60.93 -29.84 3.87
N ASP A 37 -60.69 -31.07 4.34
CA ASP A 37 -61.65 -31.92 5.07
C ASP A 37 -61.26 -33.39 5.05
N GLY A 38 -61.46 -34.06 6.18
CA GLY A 38 -61.80 -35.47 6.19
C GLY A 38 -61.05 -36.43 7.10
N LEU A 39 -61.55 -36.56 8.32
CA LEU A 39 -61.22 -37.66 9.25
C LEU A 39 -61.27 -39.05 8.61
N SER A 40 -60.41 -40.00 9.01
CA SER A 40 -60.83 -41.27 9.59
C SER A 40 -59.70 -42.10 10.16
N LEU A 41 -59.98 -42.70 11.31
CA LEU A 41 -59.24 -43.65 12.12
C LEU A 41 -58.94 -44.97 11.40
N ALA A 42 -57.67 -45.46 11.56
CA ALA A 42 -57.46 -46.91 11.69
C ALA A 42 -56.17 -47.14 12.49
N LYS A 43 -56.34 -47.71 13.68
CA LYS A 43 -55.30 -48.33 14.50
C LYS A 43 -54.75 -49.54 13.79
N ALA A 44 -53.46 -49.64 13.60
CA ALA A 44 -52.70 -50.87 13.42
C ALA A 44 -51.43 -50.80 14.24
N ARG A 45 -51.40 -51.63 15.28
CA ARG A 45 -50.28 -51.91 16.17
C ARG A 45 -49.31 -52.76 15.39
N LEU A 46 -48.07 -52.35 15.21
CA LEU A 46 -46.97 -53.25 14.92
C LEU A 46 -45.77 -52.81 15.74
N GLU A 47 -45.42 -53.60 16.69
CA GLU A 47 -44.18 -53.54 17.43
C GLU A 47 -43.02 -53.83 16.47
N GLY A 48 -42.21 -52.84 16.21
CA GLY A 48 -40.96 -52.95 15.47
C GLY A 48 -39.83 -52.39 16.35
N GLN A 49 -38.91 -53.24 16.68
CA GLN A 49 -37.72 -53.01 17.50
C GLN A 49 -36.95 -51.79 17.00
N ALA A 50 -36.81 -50.77 17.84
CA ALA A 50 -35.90 -49.70 17.65
C ALA A 50 -34.47 -50.21 17.80
N GLN A 51 -33.77 -50.38 16.70
CA GLN A 51 -32.32 -50.45 16.73
C GLN A 51 -31.76 -49.08 17.18
N PRO A 52 -30.78 -49.04 18.10
CA PRO A 52 -30.14 -47.77 18.45
C PRO A 52 -29.36 -47.27 17.22
N GLU A 53 -29.83 -46.19 16.64
CA GLU A 53 -29.04 -45.43 15.67
C GLU A 53 -27.71 -45.11 16.31
N SER A 54 -26.64 -45.71 15.80
CA SER A 54 -25.27 -45.34 16.12
C SER A 54 -25.12 -43.87 15.74
N LYS A 55 -25.01 -43.02 16.76
CA LYS A 55 -24.50 -41.64 16.56
C LYS A 55 -23.15 -41.81 15.88
N SER A 56 -23.12 -41.65 14.56
CA SER A 56 -21.85 -41.47 13.83
C SER A 56 -21.24 -40.23 14.41
N ASP A 57 -20.26 -40.44 15.24
CA ASP A 57 -19.32 -39.40 15.68
C ASP A 57 -18.65 -38.90 14.39
N ARG A 58 -19.20 -37.82 13.78
CA ARG A 58 -18.56 -37.12 12.69
C ARG A 58 -17.40 -36.37 13.31
N THR A 59 -16.33 -37.06 13.57
CA THR A 59 -15.04 -36.45 13.79
C THR A 59 -14.77 -35.54 12.60
N MET A 60 -14.85 -34.24 12.84
CA MET A 60 -14.42 -33.24 11.84
C MET A 60 -13.01 -33.65 11.40
N PRO A 61 -12.72 -33.66 10.10
CA PRO A 61 -11.37 -33.98 9.63
C PRO A 61 -10.38 -33.04 10.33
N ALA A 62 -9.32 -33.64 10.87
CA ALA A 62 -8.27 -32.86 11.53
C ALA A 62 -7.72 -31.79 10.56
N LYS A 63 -7.59 -30.55 11.03
CA LYS A 63 -7.02 -29.49 10.23
C LYS A 63 -5.59 -29.84 9.83
N PRO A 64 -5.16 -29.60 8.59
CA PRO A 64 -3.77 -29.82 8.22
C PRO A 64 -2.85 -28.88 9.01
N PRO A 65 -1.65 -29.34 9.43
CA PRO A 65 -0.71 -28.51 10.17
C PRO A 65 -0.12 -27.43 9.25
N LEU A 66 0.09 -26.21 9.79
CA LEU A 66 0.72 -25.09 9.11
C LEU A 66 1.56 -24.28 10.10
N THR A 67 2.86 -24.15 9.82
CA THR A 67 3.74 -23.25 10.56
C THR A 67 3.71 -21.89 9.92
N LEU A 68 3.43 -20.83 10.69
CA LEU A 68 3.52 -19.44 10.26
C LEU A 68 4.83 -18.84 10.78
N LEU A 69 5.73 -18.41 9.88
CA LEU A 69 6.88 -17.60 10.22
C LEU A 69 6.54 -16.13 9.99
N ILE A 70 6.39 -15.39 11.07
CA ILE A 70 5.95 -13.99 11.01
C ILE A 70 7.16 -13.08 11.12
N ALA A 71 7.45 -12.31 10.04
CA ALA A 71 8.61 -11.41 9.99
C ALA A 71 8.53 -10.30 11.05
N ALA A 72 9.65 -9.92 11.62
CA ALA A 72 9.79 -8.78 12.52
C ALA A 72 11.04 -7.95 12.16
N PRO A 73 10.92 -6.59 12.06
CA PRO A 73 9.67 -5.81 12.16
C PRO A 73 8.80 -5.92 10.91
N ARG A 74 7.52 -5.62 11.08
CA ARG A 74 6.51 -5.56 10.01
C ARG A 74 5.52 -4.43 10.27
N GLY A 75 4.64 -4.18 9.31
CA GLY A 75 3.51 -3.26 9.46
C GLY A 75 3.94 -1.80 9.64
N PHE A 76 3.10 -0.99 10.27
CA PHE A 76 3.26 0.46 10.36
C PHE A 76 4.65 0.91 10.81
N CYS A 77 5.16 1.96 10.13
CA CYS A 77 6.36 2.67 10.54
C CYS A 77 5.98 4.01 11.20
N ALA A 78 6.91 4.63 11.92
CA ALA A 78 6.68 5.91 12.59
C ALA A 78 6.20 7.04 11.66
N GLY A 79 6.60 7.03 10.38
CA GLY A 79 6.15 8.01 9.38
C GLY A 79 4.66 7.84 9.05
N VAL A 80 4.22 6.59 8.90
CA VAL A 80 2.83 6.23 8.63
C VAL A 80 1.95 6.52 9.85
N ASP A 81 2.35 6.08 11.04
CA ASP A 81 1.62 6.36 12.28
C ASP A 81 1.42 7.86 12.47
N ARG A 82 2.49 8.66 12.29
CA ARG A 82 2.42 10.12 12.36
C ARG A 82 1.42 10.69 11.36
N ALA A 83 1.44 10.24 10.12
CA ALA A 83 0.58 10.78 9.07
C ALA A 83 -0.91 10.48 9.33
N ILE A 84 -1.23 9.27 9.77
CA ILE A 84 -2.58 8.88 10.17
C ILE A 84 -3.04 9.72 11.36
N ARG A 85 -2.20 9.86 12.39
CA ARG A 85 -2.52 10.63 13.59
C ARG A 85 -2.76 12.11 13.29
N ILE A 86 -2.05 12.70 12.32
CA ILE A 86 -2.29 14.08 11.86
C ILE A 86 -3.71 14.24 11.32
N VAL A 87 -4.20 13.30 10.49
CA VAL A 87 -5.57 13.37 9.95
C VAL A 87 -6.59 13.20 11.08
N GLU A 88 -6.36 12.26 11.99
CA GLU A 88 -7.26 12.04 13.14
C GLU A 88 -7.35 13.27 14.04
N LEU A 89 -6.21 13.86 14.40
CA LEU A 89 -6.17 15.09 15.21
C LEU A 89 -6.81 16.29 14.50
N ALA A 90 -6.65 16.39 13.18
CA ALA A 90 -7.36 17.42 12.41
C ALA A 90 -8.88 17.20 12.47
N LEU A 91 -9.36 15.96 12.34
CA LEU A 91 -10.78 15.63 12.51
C LEU A 91 -11.28 15.89 13.94
N GLU A 92 -10.49 15.59 14.96
CA GLU A 92 -10.81 15.89 16.36
C GLU A 92 -10.92 17.40 16.60
N ARG A 93 -10.01 18.20 16.03
CA ARG A 93 -9.91 19.63 16.25
C ARG A 93 -10.94 20.46 15.49
N PHE A 94 -11.14 20.14 14.20
CA PHE A 94 -11.95 20.95 13.29
C PHE A 94 -13.33 20.34 13.02
N GLY A 95 -13.53 19.08 13.38
CA GLY A 95 -14.68 18.30 12.95
C GLY A 95 -14.63 17.92 11.47
N PRO A 96 -15.48 16.99 11.02
CA PRO A 96 -15.60 16.66 9.62
C PRO A 96 -16.31 17.77 8.81
N PRO A 97 -15.95 18.00 7.51
CA PRO A 97 -14.93 17.27 6.78
C PRO A 97 -13.51 17.83 6.96
N VAL A 98 -12.51 16.97 6.98
CA VAL A 98 -11.09 17.31 6.78
C VAL A 98 -10.65 16.77 5.43
N TYR A 99 -10.08 17.63 4.59
CA TYR A 99 -9.62 17.22 3.28
C TYR A 99 -8.21 16.65 3.34
N VAL A 100 -7.93 15.64 2.53
CA VAL A 100 -6.60 15.03 2.42
C VAL A 100 -6.21 14.99 0.95
N ARG A 101 -5.11 15.63 0.59
CA ARG A 101 -4.60 15.61 -0.78
C ARG A 101 -3.84 14.34 -1.04
N HIS A 102 -4.32 13.54 -2.01
CA HIS A 102 -3.93 12.16 -2.29
C HIS A 102 -4.22 11.20 -1.12
N GLU A 103 -3.97 9.91 -1.33
CA GLU A 103 -4.01 8.93 -0.24
C GLU A 103 -2.96 9.30 0.81
N ILE A 104 -3.35 9.36 2.08
CA ILE A 104 -2.42 9.73 3.17
C ILE A 104 -1.22 8.78 3.22
N VAL A 105 -1.47 7.51 2.97
CA VAL A 105 -0.54 6.41 2.74
C VAL A 105 -1.18 5.43 1.76
N HIS A 106 -0.39 4.63 1.05
CA HIS A 106 -0.91 3.65 0.10
C HIS A 106 -1.43 2.38 0.79
N ASN A 107 -2.58 2.52 1.44
CA ASN A 107 -3.31 1.39 2.03
C ASN A 107 -4.81 1.68 2.05
N LYS A 108 -5.58 0.88 1.31
CA LYS A 108 -7.02 1.05 1.16
C LYS A 108 -7.77 0.98 2.51
N PHE A 109 -7.39 0.04 3.39
CA PHE A 109 -8.00 -0.11 4.70
C PHE A 109 -7.85 1.16 5.55
N VAL A 110 -6.65 1.76 5.55
CA VAL A 110 -6.37 3.02 6.25
C VAL A 110 -7.20 4.16 5.66
N VAL A 111 -7.20 4.30 4.34
CA VAL A 111 -7.96 5.35 3.63
C VAL A 111 -9.45 5.23 3.92
N ASP A 112 -10.01 4.02 3.85
CA ASP A 112 -11.43 3.78 4.11
C ASP A 112 -11.79 4.02 5.60
N SER A 113 -10.90 3.65 6.53
CA SER A 113 -11.08 3.96 7.96
C SER A 113 -11.13 5.47 8.23
N LEU A 114 -10.25 6.25 7.59
CA LEU A 114 -10.26 7.71 7.75
C LEU A 114 -11.46 8.36 7.05
N LYS A 115 -11.91 7.83 5.90
CA LYS A 115 -13.17 8.26 5.27
C LYS A 115 -14.36 8.05 6.19
N ALA A 116 -14.43 6.90 6.84
CA ALA A 116 -15.50 6.60 7.81
C ALA A 116 -15.51 7.56 9.00
N LYS A 117 -14.36 8.18 9.34
CA LYS A 117 -14.23 9.23 10.36
C LYS A 117 -14.54 10.64 9.84
N GLY A 118 -14.75 10.81 8.53
CA GLY A 118 -15.10 12.08 7.90
C GLY A 118 -13.96 12.77 7.11
N ALA A 119 -12.86 12.07 6.83
CA ALA A 119 -11.83 12.57 5.92
C ALA A 119 -12.30 12.47 4.46
N VAL A 120 -12.03 13.50 3.66
CA VAL A 120 -12.35 13.57 2.23
C VAL A 120 -11.07 13.59 1.42
N PHE A 121 -10.83 12.55 0.64
CA PHE A 121 -9.62 12.43 -0.17
C PHE A 121 -9.83 13.03 -1.55
N VAL A 122 -8.95 13.94 -1.94
CA VAL A 122 -8.99 14.64 -3.23
C VAL A 122 -7.63 14.56 -3.94
N PRO A 123 -7.59 14.47 -5.26
CA PRO A 123 -6.33 14.46 -6.00
C PRO A 123 -5.65 15.83 -5.99
N GLU A 124 -6.43 16.95 -6.05
CA GLU A 124 -5.86 18.29 -6.18
C GLU A 124 -6.52 19.30 -5.23
N LEU A 125 -5.76 20.36 -4.88
CA LEU A 125 -6.24 21.43 -3.98
C LEU A 125 -7.46 22.17 -4.51
N ASP A 126 -7.65 22.21 -5.83
CA ASP A 126 -8.80 22.91 -6.45
C ASP A 126 -10.15 22.30 -6.05
N GLN A 127 -10.15 21.05 -5.58
CA GLN A 127 -11.34 20.35 -5.08
C GLN A 127 -11.58 20.58 -3.57
N VAL A 128 -10.67 21.29 -2.89
CA VAL A 128 -10.83 21.65 -1.48
C VAL A 128 -11.64 22.96 -1.41
N PRO A 129 -12.80 23.01 -0.72
CA PRO A 129 -13.53 24.26 -0.51
C PRO A 129 -12.72 25.24 0.34
N ASP A 130 -13.04 26.53 0.22
CA ASP A 130 -12.41 27.55 1.07
C ASP A 130 -12.88 27.41 2.54
N GLY A 131 -11.97 27.70 3.46
CA GLY A 131 -12.24 27.67 4.89
C GLY A 131 -12.28 26.28 5.56
N VAL A 132 -11.94 25.20 4.83
CA VAL A 132 -11.79 23.85 5.40
C VAL A 132 -10.32 23.45 5.49
N PRO A 133 -9.91 22.70 6.54
CA PRO A 133 -8.54 22.26 6.69
C PRO A 133 -8.18 21.17 5.68
N VAL A 134 -6.92 21.19 5.22
CA VAL A 134 -6.37 20.18 4.32
C VAL A 134 -5.08 19.58 4.87
N VAL A 135 -4.91 18.27 4.70
CA VAL A 135 -3.70 17.53 5.08
C VAL A 135 -2.97 17.08 3.80
N PHE A 136 -1.67 17.30 3.73
CA PHE A 136 -0.82 16.75 2.67
C PHE A 136 -0.31 15.36 3.06
N SER A 137 -0.18 14.47 2.07
CA SER A 137 0.15 13.05 2.31
C SER A 137 1.58 12.84 2.83
N ALA A 138 1.82 11.66 3.40
CA ALA A 138 3.14 11.26 3.93
C ALA A 138 4.24 11.22 2.86
N HIS A 139 3.87 11.11 1.59
CA HIS A 139 4.81 11.01 0.46
C HIS A 139 5.52 12.34 0.13
N GLY A 140 5.05 13.45 0.68
CA GLY A 140 5.54 14.77 0.33
C GLY A 140 4.83 15.38 -0.88
N VAL A 141 5.01 16.67 -1.04
CA VAL A 141 4.37 17.44 -2.12
C VAL A 141 5.37 18.42 -2.76
N PRO A 142 5.22 18.79 -4.05
CA PRO A 142 5.96 19.87 -4.66
C PRO A 142 5.79 21.19 -3.89
N LYS A 143 6.81 22.07 -3.88
CA LYS A 143 6.76 23.40 -3.25
C LYS A 143 5.56 24.25 -3.70
N ALA A 144 5.12 24.08 -4.92
CA ALA A 144 3.97 24.80 -5.47
C ALA A 144 2.65 24.48 -4.72
N VAL A 145 2.54 23.33 -4.09
CA VAL A 145 1.32 22.90 -3.40
C VAL A 145 1.08 23.71 -2.12
N PRO A 146 1.99 23.78 -1.13
CA PRO A 146 1.81 24.66 0.03
C PRO A 146 1.70 26.13 -0.37
N ALA A 147 2.47 26.61 -1.33
CA ALA A 147 2.36 28.00 -1.83
C ALA A 147 0.96 28.30 -2.38
N LYS A 148 0.34 27.36 -3.12
CA LYS A 148 -1.04 27.49 -3.61
C LYS A 148 -2.06 27.46 -2.45
N ALA A 149 -1.85 26.61 -1.43
CA ALA A 149 -2.70 26.58 -0.24
C ALA A 149 -2.65 27.92 0.52
N GLU A 150 -1.45 28.48 0.71
CA GLU A 150 -1.25 29.80 1.33
C GLU A 150 -1.93 30.93 0.55
N GLN A 151 -1.78 30.96 -0.78
CA GLN A 151 -2.44 31.94 -1.66
C GLN A 151 -3.97 31.89 -1.55
N ARG A 152 -4.53 30.71 -1.31
CA ARG A 152 -5.97 30.50 -1.09
C ARG A 152 -6.40 30.71 0.36
N GLY A 153 -5.49 30.99 1.29
CA GLY A 153 -5.78 31.13 2.71
C GLY A 153 -6.29 29.82 3.36
N LEU A 154 -5.93 28.67 2.82
CA LEU A 154 -6.30 27.38 3.39
C LEU A 154 -5.45 27.06 4.63
N GLU A 155 -6.08 26.61 5.70
CA GLU A 155 -5.35 26.00 6.81
C GLU A 155 -4.88 24.62 6.40
N PHE A 156 -3.57 24.36 6.44
CA PHE A 156 -3.03 23.08 6.02
C PHE A 156 -2.05 22.49 7.02
N PHE A 157 -1.99 21.16 7.05
CA PHE A 157 -1.06 20.38 7.86
C PHE A 157 -0.24 19.47 6.95
N ASP A 158 1.06 19.61 7.04
CA ASP A 158 1.98 18.79 6.25
C ASP A 158 2.30 17.48 7.00
N ALA A 159 1.75 16.36 6.48
CA ALA A 159 2.05 15.04 7.00
C ALA A 159 3.24 14.36 6.32
N THR A 160 3.98 15.06 5.47
CA THR A 160 5.22 14.54 4.85
C THR A 160 6.11 13.86 5.89
N CYS A 161 6.51 12.63 5.61
CA CYS A 161 7.41 11.89 6.49
C CYS A 161 8.73 12.67 6.67
N PRO A 162 9.25 12.85 7.90
CA PRO A 162 10.49 13.57 8.14
C PRO A 162 11.70 13.01 7.36
N LEU A 163 11.68 11.71 7.00
CA LEU A 163 12.73 11.09 6.18
C LEU A 163 12.60 11.49 4.70
N VAL A 164 11.39 11.64 4.17
CA VAL A 164 11.15 12.23 2.85
C VAL A 164 11.55 13.71 2.86
N SER A 165 11.18 14.47 3.89
CA SER A 165 11.61 15.87 4.03
C SER A 165 13.14 16.02 4.14
N LYS A 166 13.86 14.99 4.62
CA LYS A 166 15.33 14.94 4.58
C LYS A 166 15.82 14.92 3.14
N VAL A 167 15.25 14.06 2.29
CA VAL A 167 15.59 13.95 0.86
C VAL A 167 15.30 15.27 0.13
N HIS A 168 14.13 15.88 0.38
CA HIS A 168 13.76 17.19 -0.19
C HIS A 168 14.82 18.26 0.11
N ARG A 169 15.20 18.40 1.39
CA ARG A 169 16.25 19.37 1.80
C ARG A 169 17.63 19.05 1.23
N GLN A 170 17.97 17.78 1.02
CA GLN A 170 19.21 17.39 0.36
C GLN A 170 19.19 17.80 -1.11
N ALA A 171 18.06 17.55 -1.82
CA ALA A 171 17.89 17.96 -3.21
C ALA A 171 18.08 19.48 -3.39
N GLU A 172 17.43 20.28 -2.56
CA GLU A 172 17.57 21.74 -2.57
C GLU A 172 19.04 22.17 -2.41
N ARG A 173 19.72 21.66 -1.37
CA ARG A 173 21.12 22.00 -1.08
C ARG A 173 22.08 21.56 -2.19
N LEU A 174 21.82 20.44 -2.85
CA LEU A 174 22.66 19.97 -3.95
C LEU A 174 22.54 20.90 -5.16
N VAL A 175 21.30 21.33 -5.48
CA VAL A 175 21.05 22.27 -6.57
C VAL A 175 21.59 23.68 -6.25
N GLU A 176 21.49 24.16 -5.01
CA GLU A 176 22.13 25.40 -4.53
C GLU A 176 23.67 25.37 -4.68
N ASN A 177 24.28 24.19 -4.66
CA ASN A 177 25.70 23.96 -4.91
C ASN A 177 25.98 23.56 -6.36
N ASP A 178 25.14 23.96 -7.29
CA ASP A 178 25.23 23.74 -8.74
C ASP A 178 25.39 22.26 -9.17
N ARG A 179 24.89 21.30 -8.38
CA ARG A 179 24.91 19.91 -8.78
C ARG A 179 23.65 19.52 -9.52
N HIS A 180 23.83 18.72 -10.57
CA HIS A 180 22.74 17.99 -11.20
C HIS A 180 22.51 16.68 -10.44
N ILE A 181 21.23 16.32 -10.19
CA ILE A 181 20.87 15.16 -9.37
C ILE A 181 20.39 14.03 -10.26
N LEU A 182 21.02 12.87 -10.14
CA LEU A 182 20.50 11.60 -10.64
C LEU A 182 19.65 10.98 -9.53
N PHE A 183 18.33 11.05 -9.69
CA PHE A 183 17.39 10.58 -8.67
C PHE A 183 16.96 9.15 -8.96
N ILE A 184 17.32 8.20 -8.08
CA ILE A 184 16.93 6.81 -8.20
C ILE A 184 15.53 6.64 -7.61
N GLY A 185 14.55 6.22 -8.42
CA GLY A 185 13.14 6.13 -8.00
C GLY A 185 12.25 5.57 -9.08
N HIS A 186 10.95 5.51 -8.82
CA HIS A 186 9.95 5.02 -9.77
C HIS A 186 9.09 6.15 -10.32
N SER A 187 9.00 6.23 -11.64
CA SER A 187 8.17 7.20 -12.35
C SER A 187 6.73 7.19 -11.85
N GLY A 188 6.13 8.36 -11.74
CA GLY A 188 4.74 8.50 -11.30
C GLY A 188 4.50 8.30 -9.80
N HIS A 189 5.48 7.89 -9.03
CA HIS A 189 5.32 7.75 -7.58
C HIS A 189 5.19 9.13 -6.91
N PRO A 190 4.24 9.36 -5.98
CA PRO A 190 4.03 10.65 -5.34
C PRO A 190 5.28 11.24 -4.66
N GLU A 191 6.13 10.40 -4.03
CA GLU A 191 7.39 10.84 -3.43
C GLU A 191 8.38 11.38 -4.46
N VAL A 192 8.46 10.74 -5.64
CA VAL A 192 9.29 11.20 -6.76
C VAL A 192 8.78 12.56 -7.26
N ILE A 193 7.48 12.67 -7.53
CA ILE A 193 6.84 13.93 -7.94
C ILE A 193 7.09 15.03 -6.90
N GLY A 194 6.91 14.70 -5.61
CA GLY A 194 7.15 15.61 -4.49
C GLY A 194 8.60 16.13 -4.45
N THR A 195 9.57 15.21 -4.63
CA THR A 195 11.00 15.53 -4.58
C THR A 195 11.44 16.35 -5.80
N PHE A 196 11.01 15.96 -7.01
CA PHE A 196 11.29 16.76 -8.23
C PHE A 196 10.75 18.18 -8.12
N GLY A 197 9.58 18.35 -7.50
CA GLY A 197 8.98 19.65 -7.26
C GLY A 197 9.65 20.51 -6.19
N GLN A 198 10.76 20.07 -5.58
CA GLN A 198 11.58 20.88 -4.67
C GLN A 198 12.61 21.73 -5.39
N VAL A 199 12.99 21.37 -6.61
CA VAL A 199 14.07 22.00 -7.35
C VAL A 199 13.56 22.52 -8.69
N PRO A 200 14.28 23.48 -9.35
CA PRO A 200 13.92 23.92 -10.69
C PRO A 200 13.91 22.77 -11.70
N GLU A 201 13.05 22.89 -12.71
CA GLU A 201 12.99 21.95 -13.83
C GLU A 201 14.36 21.79 -14.51
N GLY A 202 14.68 20.56 -14.92
CA GLY A 202 15.95 20.23 -15.57
C GLY A 202 17.15 20.06 -14.62
N ARG A 203 16.99 20.25 -13.30
CA ARG A 203 18.09 20.05 -12.31
C ARG A 203 18.15 18.61 -11.78
N MET A 204 17.22 17.77 -12.17
CA MET A 204 17.13 16.39 -11.70
C MET A 204 16.74 15.46 -12.87
N THR A 205 17.39 14.30 -12.96
CA THR A 205 17.10 13.23 -13.92
C THR A 205 16.70 11.98 -13.17
N LEU A 206 15.61 11.33 -13.58
CA LEU A 206 15.15 10.07 -12.99
C LEU A 206 15.97 8.91 -13.53
N ILE A 207 16.34 7.99 -12.64
CA ILE A 207 17.01 6.73 -12.92
C ILE A 207 16.15 5.62 -12.29
N GLU A 208 15.60 4.75 -13.11
CA GLU A 208 14.72 3.67 -12.64
C GLU A 208 15.40 2.31 -12.64
N SER A 209 16.46 2.16 -13.46
CA SER A 209 17.12 0.89 -13.72
C SER A 209 18.63 1.02 -13.89
N VAL A 210 19.32 -0.13 -13.91
CA VAL A 210 20.75 -0.23 -14.28
C VAL A 210 20.96 0.25 -15.72
N GLU A 211 20.03 -0.03 -16.63
CA GLU A 211 20.06 0.41 -18.02
C GLU A 211 20.03 1.94 -18.12
N ASP A 212 19.18 2.61 -17.35
CA ASP A 212 19.15 4.08 -17.28
C ASP A 212 20.49 4.62 -16.76
N ALA A 213 21.02 3.99 -15.71
CA ALA A 213 22.32 4.38 -15.13
C ALA A 213 23.47 4.19 -16.13
N LEU A 214 23.38 3.20 -17.02
CA LEU A 214 24.35 2.99 -18.11
C LEU A 214 24.16 3.98 -19.26
N GLY A 215 22.90 4.42 -19.51
CA GLY A 215 22.56 5.26 -20.64
C GLY A 215 22.57 6.76 -20.37
N VAL A 216 22.50 7.20 -19.09
CA VAL A 216 22.40 8.64 -18.77
C VAL A 216 23.64 9.42 -19.22
N GLU A 217 23.41 10.55 -19.90
CA GLU A 217 24.45 11.46 -20.38
C GLU A 217 24.23 12.88 -19.79
N PRO A 218 24.76 13.16 -18.60
CA PRO A 218 24.64 14.46 -17.97
C PRO A 218 25.52 15.50 -18.68
N ALA A 219 25.04 16.75 -18.73
CA ALA A 219 25.76 17.86 -19.36
C ALA A 219 27.12 18.16 -18.70
N ASP A 220 27.22 17.99 -17.37
CA ASP A 220 28.45 18.14 -16.59
C ASP A 220 28.64 16.92 -15.69
N PRO A 221 29.48 15.97 -16.07
CA PRO A 221 29.74 14.75 -15.30
C PRO A 221 30.52 15.00 -13.99
N ASP A 222 31.17 16.14 -13.83
CA ASP A 222 31.95 16.48 -12.63
C ASP A 222 31.09 17.13 -11.53
N ALA A 223 29.92 17.64 -11.90
CA ALA A 223 28.99 18.32 -11.01
C ALA A 223 27.75 17.46 -10.67
N LEU A 224 27.93 16.16 -10.44
CA LEU A 224 26.83 15.24 -10.16
C LEU A 224 26.64 14.94 -8.68
N ALA A 225 25.39 14.63 -8.33
CA ALA A 225 25.04 13.94 -7.10
C ALA A 225 23.95 12.91 -7.38
N TYR A 226 23.78 11.92 -6.52
CA TYR A 226 22.61 11.07 -6.55
C TYR A 226 21.85 11.13 -5.22
N LEU A 227 20.55 10.95 -5.30
CA LEU A 227 19.62 10.74 -4.19
C LEU A 227 18.67 9.59 -4.54
N THR A 228 17.98 9.04 -3.55
CA THR A 228 17.05 7.94 -3.79
C THR A 228 15.68 8.18 -3.18
N GLN A 229 14.66 7.54 -3.75
CA GLN A 229 13.37 7.35 -3.10
C GLN A 229 13.55 6.51 -1.84
N THR A 230 12.73 6.77 -0.79
CA THR A 230 12.91 6.15 0.54
C THR A 230 12.45 4.69 0.62
N THR A 231 11.74 4.17 -0.39
CA THR A 231 11.07 2.86 -0.37
C THR A 231 11.55 1.88 -1.46
N LEU A 232 12.78 2.05 -1.93
CA LEU A 232 13.37 1.18 -2.94
C LEU A 232 13.89 -0.15 -2.36
N SER A 233 14.17 -1.10 -3.24
CA SER A 233 15.00 -2.28 -2.92
C SER A 233 16.43 -1.82 -2.59
N VAL A 234 16.94 -2.28 -1.45
CA VAL A 234 18.31 -1.97 -1.03
C VAL A 234 19.32 -2.54 -2.02
N ASP A 235 19.08 -3.78 -2.46
CA ASP A 235 20.00 -4.47 -3.37
C ASP A 235 20.00 -3.86 -4.77
N ASP A 236 18.81 -3.61 -5.35
CA ASP A 236 18.70 -3.01 -6.70
C ASP A 236 19.28 -1.60 -6.71
N THR A 237 19.04 -0.83 -5.66
CA THR A 237 19.62 0.51 -5.53
C THR A 237 21.15 0.45 -5.46
N ALA A 238 21.71 -0.53 -4.74
CA ALA A 238 23.15 -0.70 -4.67
C ALA A 238 23.76 -1.05 -6.03
N GLU A 239 23.09 -1.85 -6.85
CA GLU A 239 23.52 -2.15 -8.23
C GLU A 239 23.53 -0.90 -9.12
N ILE A 240 22.48 -0.08 -9.06
CA ILE A 240 22.37 1.20 -9.80
C ILE A 240 23.50 2.15 -9.35
N VAL A 241 23.66 2.33 -8.04
CA VAL A 241 24.70 3.21 -7.47
C VAL A 241 26.09 2.76 -7.90
N ALA A 242 26.39 1.46 -7.87
CA ALA A 242 27.69 0.94 -8.31
C ALA A 242 27.99 1.25 -9.78
N VAL A 243 26.97 1.28 -10.64
CA VAL A 243 27.11 1.70 -12.04
C VAL A 243 27.38 3.20 -12.14
N LEU A 244 26.63 4.03 -11.42
CA LEU A 244 26.81 5.48 -11.42
C LEU A 244 28.20 5.89 -10.89
N GLU A 245 28.66 5.30 -9.79
CA GLU A 245 29.97 5.59 -9.20
C GLU A 245 31.14 5.16 -10.13
N ARG A 246 30.95 4.06 -10.86
CA ARG A 246 31.94 3.61 -11.86
C ARG A 246 32.00 4.53 -13.08
N ARG A 247 30.85 5.02 -13.53
CA ARG A 247 30.78 5.95 -14.68
C ARG A 247 31.19 7.37 -14.32
N PHE A 248 30.87 7.78 -13.10
CA PHE A 248 31.09 9.14 -12.60
C PHE A 248 31.83 9.12 -11.26
N PRO A 249 33.15 8.90 -11.23
CA PRO A 249 33.90 8.73 -9.98
C PRO A 249 33.83 9.94 -9.01
N GLY A 250 33.40 11.11 -9.50
CA GLY A 250 33.18 12.33 -8.71
C GLY A 250 31.77 12.53 -8.20
N ILE A 251 30.84 11.60 -8.49
CA ILE A 251 29.45 11.72 -8.06
C ILE A 251 29.33 11.72 -6.54
N ARG A 252 28.49 12.59 -5.99
CA ARG A 252 28.26 12.66 -4.54
C ARG A 252 26.98 11.96 -4.15
N GLY A 253 27.10 10.99 -3.26
CA GLY A 253 25.95 10.34 -2.62
C GLY A 253 25.31 11.19 -1.52
N PRO A 254 24.17 10.74 -0.99
CA PRO A 254 23.47 11.38 0.12
C PRO A 254 24.32 11.37 1.41
N LYS A 255 24.02 12.32 2.31
CA LYS A 255 24.56 12.28 3.68
C LYS A 255 23.80 11.22 4.50
N GLY A 256 24.36 10.04 4.60
CA GLY A 256 23.69 8.85 5.14
C GLY A 256 22.69 8.28 4.13
N GLU A 257 22.04 7.20 4.49
CA GLU A 257 21.11 6.49 3.59
C GLU A 257 19.81 7.26 3.38
N ASP A 258 19.32 7.28 2.15
CA ASP A 258 18.00 7.83 1.82
C ASP A 258 16.91 6.76 1.89
N ILE A 259 17.22 5.49 1.56
CA ILE A 259 16.31 4.38 1.86
C ILE A 259 16.08 4.37 3.37
N CYS A 260 14.80 4.48 3.76
CA CYS A 260 14.50 4.68 5.17
C CYS A 260 14.69 3.39 5.99
N TYR A 261 15.00 3.56 7.29
CA TYR A 261 15.17 2.44 8.23
C TYR A 261 14.02 1.43 8.19
N ALA A 262 12.79 1.91 8.02
CA ALA A 262 11.62 1.06 8.00
C ALA A 262 11.60 0.15 6.75
N THR A 263 12.05 0.66 5.61
CA THR A 263 12.22 -0.11 4.38
C THR A 263 13.34 -1.14 4.54
N SER A 264 14.52 -0.73 4.95
CA SER A 264 15.67 -1.61 5.13
C SER A 264 15.40 -2.72 6.15
N ASN A 265 14.80 -2.37 7.29
CA ASN A 265 14.50 -3.35 8.35
C ASN A 265 13.49 -4.41 7.89
N ARG A 266 12.43 -4.00 7.16
CA ARG A 266 11.42 -4.95 6.66
C ARG A 266 11.99 -5.85 5.57
N GLN A 267 12.86 -5.34 4.70
CA GLN A 267 13.56 -6.17 3.71
C GLN A 267 14.49 -7.17 4.40
N ALA A 268 15.25 -6.75 5.42
CA ALA A 268 16.06 -7.65 6.20
C ALA A 268 15.22 -8.74 6.88
N ALA A 269 14.09 -8.36 7.51
CA ALA A 269 13.18 -9.31 8.15
C ALA A 269 12.58 -10.34 7.17
N VAL A 270 12.32 -9.94 5.93
CA VAL A 270 11.89 -10.87 4.86
C VAL A 270 13.03 -11.82 4.51
N LYS A 271 14.24 -11.32 4.28
CA LYS A 271 15.42 -12.15 3.95
C LYS A 271 15.70 -13.19 5.04
N ASP A 272 15.52 -12.83 6.31
CA ASP A 272 15.79 -13.72 7.45
C ASP A 272 14.87 -14.94 7.48
N ILE A 273 13.61 -14.81 7.04
CA ILE A 273 12.63 -15.92 7.11
C ILE A 273 12.34 -16.55 5.75
N ALA A 274 12.61 -15.87 4.63
CA ALA A 274 12.18 -16.31 3.30
C ALA A 274 12.68 -17.73 2.99
N ARG A 275 13.98 -18.00 3.16
CA ARG A 275 14.58 -19.31 2.83
C ARG A 275 14.04 -20.47 3.66
N ALA A 276 13.36 -20.20 4.76
CA ALA A 276 12.74 -21.20 5.63
C ALA A 276 11.24 -21.45 5.30
N CYS A 277 10.70 -20.77 4.28
CA CYS A 277 9.30 -20.86 3.87
C CYS A 277 9.17 -21.43 2.46
N GLU A 278 8.12 -22.22 2.21
CA GLU A 278 7.73 -22.64 0.85
C GLU A 278 6.98 -21.55 0.11
N ALA A 279 6.34 -20.64 0.84
CA ALA A 279 5.59 -19.52 0.29
C ALA A 279 5.57 -18.36 1.30
N MET A 280 5.31 -17.13 0.81
CA MET A 280 5.19 -15.95 1.66
C MET A 280 3.99 -15.08 1.25
N LEU A 281 3.21 -14.63 2.23
CA LEU A 281 2.19 -13.60 2.06
C LEU A 281 2.71 -12.25 2.55
N VAL A 282 2.63 -11.26 1.68
CA VAL A 282 2.95 -9.87 1.99
C VAL A 282 1.65 -9.09 2.09
N ILE A 283 1.32 -8.60 3.29
CA ILE A 283 0.12 -7.79 3.51
C ILE A 283 0.44 -6.33 3.13
N GLY A 284 -0.30 -5.79 2.16
CA GLY A 284 -0.05 -4.45 1.66
C GLY A 284 -0.91 -4.06 0.46
N SER A 285 -0.49 -3.05 -0.26
CA SER A 285 -1.19 -2.53 -1.44
C SER A 285 -0.26 -2.55 -2.66
N PRO A 286 -0.74 -2.86 -3.86
CA PRO A 286 0.05 -2.78 -5.08
C PRO A 286 0.52 -1.35 -5.42
N LYS A 287 -0.10 -0.34 -4.84
CA LYS A 287 0.35 1.06 -4.93
C LYS A 287 1.49 1.39 -3.95
N SER A 288 1.72 0.55 -2.94
CA SER A 288 2.78 0.76 -1.95
C SER A 288 4.10 0.19 -2.46
N SER A 289 5.02 1.06 -2.86
CA SER A 289 6.36 0.68 -3.29
C SER A 289 7.04 -0.23 -2.25
N ASN A 290 6.97 0.11 -0.96
CA ASN A 290 7.53 -0.76 0.09
C ASN A 290 6.93 -2.18 0.07
N SER A 291 5.60 -2.32 -0.09
CA SER A 291 4.96 -3.64 -0.08
C SER A 291 5.34 -4.48 -1.31
N VAL A 292 5.42 -3.86 -2.49
CA VAL A 292 5.85 -4.53 -3.73
C VAL A 292 7.30 -5.01 -3.59
N ARG A 293 8.19 -4.16 -3.05
CA ARG A 293 9.60 -4.54 -2.83
C ARG A 293 9.76 -5.75 -1.90
N LEU A 294 8.88 -5.94 -0.90
CA LEU A 294 8.95 -7.13 -0.03
C LEU A 294 8.61 -8.42 -0.77
N VAL A 295 7.70 -8.38 -1.75
CA VAL A 295 7.44 -9.53 -2.63
C VAL A 295 8.69 -9.87 -3.44
N GLU A 296 9.28 -8.89 -4.10
CA GLU A 296 10.48 -9.06 -4.93
C GLU A 296 11.68 -9.56 -4.13
N VAL A 297 11.85 -9.05 -2.90
CA VAL A 297 12.92 -9.54 -2.00
C VAL A 297 12.69 -11.00 -1.64
N ALA A 298 11.47 -11.43 -1.33
CA ALA A 298 11.17 -12.84 -1.04
C ALA A 298 11.43 -13.74 -2.26
N GLU A 299 11.03 -13.29 -3.47
CA GLU A 299 11.25 -14.02 -4.72
C GLU A 299 12.75 -14.12 -5.06
N ARG A 300 13.54 -13.06 -4.83
CA ARG A 300 14.99 -13.06 -4.99
C ARG A 300 15.68 -14.05 -4.03
N GLU A 301 15.15 -14.24 -2.83
CA GLU A 301 15.61 -15.27 -1.89
C GLU A 301 15.14 -16.70 -2.26
N GLY A 302 14.40 -16.86 -3.36
CA GLY A 302 13.95 -18.15 -3.88
C GLY A 302 12.59 -18.60 -3.33
N THR A 303 11.87 -17.76 -2.60
CA THR A 303 10.57 -18.08 -2.01
C THR A 303 9.45 -17.44 -2.82
N ARG A 304 8.50 -18.23 -3.32
CA ARG A 304 7.33 -17.68 -4.02
C ARG A 304 6.54 -16.77 -3.07
N ALA A 305 6.17 -15.58 -3.53
CA ALA A 305 5.48 -14.61 -2.70
C ALA A 305 4.24 -14.04 -3.38
N ARG A 306 3.26 -13.62 -2.58
CA ARG A 306 2.05 -12.92 -3.06
C ARG A 306 1.76 -11.71 -2.19
N LEU A 307 1.41 -10.61 -2.86
CA LEU A 307 0.86 -9.43 -2.23
C LEU A 307 -0.65 -9.61 -2.07
N ILE A 308 -1.14 -9.37 -0.86
CA ILE A 308 -2.58 -9.40 -0.53
C ILE A 308 -2.95 -8.15 0.27
N GLY A 309 -4.11 -7.60 0.00
CA GLY A 309 -4.66 -6.48 0.79
C GLY A 309 -5.32 -6.95 2.07
N ARG A 310 -5.99 -8.09 2.04
CA ARG A 310 -6.79 -8.66 3.15
C ARG A 310 -6.82 -10.19 3.12
N ALA A 311 -7.32 -10.77 4.20
CA ALA A 311 -7.41 -12.22 4.36
C ALA A 311 -8.32 -12.92 3.33
N ASP A 312 -9.37 -12.25 2.84
CA ASP A 312 -10.30 -12.78 1.84
C ASP A 312 -9.69 -12.88 0.43
N GLU A 313 -8.55 -12.25 0.21
CA GLU A 313 -7.77 -12.38 -1.04
C GLU A 313 -6.85 -13.63 -1.06
N ILE A 314 -6.81 -14.41 0.03
CA ILE A 314 -5.98 -15.61 0.11
C ILE A 314 -6.55 -16.71 -0.77
N ASP A 315 -5.79 -17.11 -1.77
CA ASP A 315 -6.05 -18.27 -2.60
C ASP A 315 -5.54 -19.55 -1.90
N LEU A 316 -6.47 -20.35 -1.37
CA LEU A 316 -6.12 -21.58 -0.67
C LEU A 316 -5.48 -22.62 -1.60
N GLY A 317 -5.83 -22.64 -2.90
CA GLY A 317 -5.20 -23.52 -3.89
C GLY A 317 -3.71 -23.16 -4.09
N TRP A 318 -3.35 -21.87 -3.96
CA TRP A 318 -1.95 -21.47 -3.99
C TRP A 318 -1.16 -21.95 -2.76
N LEU A 319 -1.83 -22.27 -1.65
CA LEU A 319 -1.21 -22.81 -0.43
C LEU A 319 -1.13 -24.35 -0.41
N GLU A 320 -1.59 -25.05 -1.45
CA GLU A 320 -1.46 -26.51 -1.49
C GLU A 320 0.00 -26.95 -1.39
N GLY A 321 0.25 -27.91 -0.48
CA GLY A 321 1.59 -28.43 -0.21
C GLY A 321 2.47 -27.53 0.65
N VAL A 322 1.98 -26.36 1.11
CA VAL A 322 2.72 -25.47 2.00
C VAL A 322 2.58 -25.97 3.44
N SER A 323 3.68 -26.27 4.07
CA SER A 323 3.80 -26.60 5.49
C SER A 323 4.34 -25.46 6.34
N THR A 324 5.13 -24.57 5.71
CA THR A 324 5.69 -23.37 6.34
C THR A 324 5.42 -22.15 5.48
N LEU A 325 4.62 -21.24 5.99
CA LEU A 325 4.20 -20.00 5.32
C LEU A 325 4.81 -18.78 6.02
N GLY A 326 5.53 -17.97 5.26
CA GLY A 326 6.02 -16.66 5.71
C GLY A 326 4.91 -15.62 5.68
N ILE A 327 4.85 -14.76 6.69
CA ILE A 327 3.93 -13.62 6.74
C ILE A 327 4.72 -12.36 7.05
N THR A 328 4.51 -11.32 6.25
CA THR A 328 5.03 -9.97 6.50
C THR A 328 3.99 -8.92 6.12
N ALA A 329 4.27 -7.67 6.47
CA ALA A 329 3.39 -6.54 6.15
C ALA A 329 4.23 -5.31 5.80
N GLY A 330 3.81 -4.62 4.73
CA GLY A 330 4.44 -3.37 4.31
C GLY A 330 4.25 -2.24 5.33
N ALA A 331 5.09 -1.22 5.26
CA ALA A 331 5.14 -0.10 6.19
C ALA A 331 3.84 0.73 6.30
N SER A 332 2.89 0.52 5.39
CA SER A 332 1.57 1.16 5.37
C SER A 332 0.41 0.23 5.77
N ALA A 333 0.69 -1.03 6.14
CA ALA A 333 -0.33 -2.00 6.55
C ALA A 333 -0.39 -2.10 8.10
N PRO A 334 -1.58 -1.98 8.72
CA PRO A 334 -1.72 -2.11 10.16
C PRO A 334 -1.62 -3.57 10.62
N GLU A 335 -1.18 -3.79 11.86
CA GLU A 335 -1.06 -5.11 12.47
C GLU A 335 -2.40 -5.86 12.53
N THR A 336 -3.52 -5.13 12.56
CA THR A 336 -4.88 -5.73 12.51
C THR A 336 -5.09 -6.58 11.26
N LEU A 337 -4.54 -6.18 10.10
CA LEU A 337 -4.63 -6.98 8.86
C LEU A 337 -3.75 -8.24 8.94
N VAL A 338 -2.62 -8.19 9.64
CA VAL A 338 -1.80 -9.37 9.88
C VAL A 338 -2.57 -10.38 10.74
N ARG A 339 -3.20 -9.93 11.81
CA ARG A 339 -4.03 -10.78 12.68
C ARG A 339 -5.23 -11.35 11.93
N GLU A 340 -5.90 -10.57 11.08
CA GLU A 340 -6.98 -11.05 10.21
C GLU A 340 -6.51 -12.22 9.31
N VAL A 341 -5.31 -12.15 8.76
CA VAL A 341 -4.71 -13.22 7.95
C VAL A 341 -4.40 -14.44 8.81
N VAL A 342 -3.80 -14.26 9.99
CA VAL A 342 -3.51 -15.36 10.92
C VAL A 342 -4.80 -16.08 11.35
N ASP A 343 -5.83 -15.33 11.73
CA ASP A 343 -7.13 -15.87 12.16
C ASP A 343 -7.83 -16.63 11.02
N PHE A 344 -7.77 -16.10 9.80
CA PHE A 344 -8.30 -16.75 8.60
C PHE A 344 -7.64 -18.11 8.36
N LEU A 345 -6.33 -18.20 8.53
CA LEU A 345 -5.57 -19.44 8.39
C LEU A 345 -5.86 -20.39 9.55
N ALA A 346 -5.90 -19.91 10.79
CA ALA A 346 -6.19 -20.71 11.98
C ALA A 346 -7.62 -21.32 11.96
N ALA A 347 -8.56 -20.68 11.28
CA ALA A 347 -9.88 -21.27 11.05
C ALA A 347 -9.83 -22.55 10.17
N ARG A 348 -8.78 -22.72 9.33
CA ARG A 348 -8.66 -23.78 8.30
C ARG A 348 -7.52 -24.76 8.55
N PHE A 349 -6.48 -24.33 9.24
CA PHE A 349 -5.27 -25.10 9.52
C PHE A 349 -5.04 -25.23 11.03
N GLU A 350 -4.26 -26.23 11.45
CA GLU A 350 -3.68 -26.30 12.78
C GLU A 350 -2.40 -25.44 12.78
N VAL A 351 -2.54 -24.18 13.20
CA VAL A 351 -1.49 -23.16 13.08
C VAL A 351 -0.52 -23.21 14.25
N THR A 352 0.78 -23.19 13.95
CA THR A 352 1.86 -22.90 14.89
C THR A 352 2.54 -21.58 14.50
N GLU A 353 2.37 -20.54 15.31
CA GLU A 353 3.01 -19.24 15.06
C GLU A 353 4.45 -19.22 15.60
N ARG A 354 5.38 -18.69 14.80
CA ARG A 354 6.76 -18.39 15.18
C ARG A 354 7.10 -16.98 14.71
N GLU A 355 7.50 -16.13 15.61
CA GLU A 355 7.92 -14.77 15.28
C GLU A 355 9.40 -14.72 14.97
N GLY A 356 9.75 -14.06 13.86
CA GLY A 356 11.14 -13.81 13.47
C GLY A 356 11.85 -12.90 14.48
N GLN A 357 13.15 -13.06 14.59
CA GLN A 357 13.97 -12.15 15.39
C GLN A 357 14.35 -10.95 14.53
N GLY A 358 14.13 -9.74 15.02
CA GLY A 358 14.41 -8.52 14.26
C GLY A 358 14.69 -7.31 15.14
N VAL A 359 15.01 -6.21 14.49
CA VAL A 359 15.31 -4.94 15.16
C VAL A 359 14.05 -4.35 15.79
N VAL A 360 14.14 -3.94 17.04
CA VAL A 360 13.05 -3.20 17.69
C VAL A 360 13.09 -1.74 17.25
N GLU A 361 12.09 -1.31 16.48
CA GLU A 361 11.97 0.07 16.04
C GLU A 361 11.43 0.94 17.17
N ARG A 362 12.16 2.02 17.52
CA ARG A 362 11.80 2.98 18.61
C ARG A 362 11.64 4.40 18.08
N MET A 363 11.65 4.57 16.76
CA MET A 363 11.50 5.89 16.14
C MET A 363 10.12 6.46 16.42
N VAL A 364 10.08 7.72 16.83
CA VAL A 364 8.85 8.51 16.98
C VAL A 364 9.08 9.87 16.38
N PHE A 365 8.15 10.34 15.55
CA PHE A 365 8.22 11.66 14.94
C PHE A 365 7.27 12.64 15.62
N LYS A 366 7.71 13.87 15.79
CA LYS A 366 6.89 14.95 16.33
C LYS A 366 5.74 15.30 15.39
N LEU A 367 4.61 15.64 15.96
CA LEU A 367 3.47 16.20 15.26
C LEU A 367 3.79 17.62 14.76
N PRO A 368 3.11 18.12 13.72
CA PRO A 368 3.23 19.51 13.30
C PRO A 368 2.65 20.44 14.36
N ARG A 369 3.19 21.65 14.43
CA ARG A 369 2.65 22.70 15.32
C ARG A 369 1.16 22.92 15.04
N GLY A 370 0.39 23.10 16.10
CA GLY A 370 -1.06 23.30 16.00
C GLY A 370 -1.89 22.01 16.07
N LEU A 371 -1.28 20.81 15.97
CA LEU A 371 -1.92 19.52 16.23
C LEU A 371 -1.23 18.76 17.38
N GLU A 372 -0.37 19.45 18.14
CA GLU A 372 0.16 18.88 19.38
C GLU A 372 -0.99 18.76 20.40
N ALA A 373 -1.07 17.64 21.13
CA ALA A 373 -2.03 17.48 22.22
C ALA A 373 -1.77 18.59 23.26
N ALA A 374 -2.83 19.28 23.68
CA ALA A 374 -2.77 20.29 24.71
C ALA A 374 -2.36 19.67 26.08
#